data_9a74578eedbaa9a1c669acedf3bae53f
#
_entry.id   9a74578eedbaa9a1c669acedf3bae53f
#
_cell.length_a   1.000
_cell.length_b   1.000
_cell.length_c   1.000
_cell.angle_alpha   90.00
_cell.angle_beta   90.00
_cell.angle_gamma   90.00
#
_symmetry.space_group_name_H-M   'P 1'
#
loop_
_entity.id
_entity.type
_entity.pdbx_description
1 polymer ?
#
loop_
_entity_poly.entity_id
_entity_poly.type
_entity_poly.pdbx_seq_one_letter_code
_entity_poly.pdbx_strand_id
1 'polypeptide(L)'
;MSKKVLATISLVINAGSAKASPPVGPALGSHGLNIMAFCKDFNARTADIKQNVPIPVRITAFTDKSYEWDYATPPTSYLLLQAIGKASGSSKSNHVISGHISLKHIYEIAKVKGQRKEFKFIPAKNILVSITIPLVKKEIIIIKAIKLSPK
;
A
#
# COMPACT_ATOMS: atom_id res chain seq x y z
N MET A 1 30.36 7.53 -10.40
CA MET A 1 29.58 8.42 -11.32
C MET A 1 28.12 8.30 -10.94
N SER A 2 27.42 9.41 -10.72
CA SER A 2 25.98 9.40 -10.39
C SER A 2 25.17 9.03 -11.64
N LYS A 3 24.36 7.98 -11.55
CA LYS A 3 23.47 7.57 -12.64
C LYS A 3 22.37 8.62 -12.81
N LYS A 4 22.15 9.07 -14.04
CA LYS A 4 21.10 10.05 -14.33
C LYS A 4 19.74 9.33 -14.35
N VAL A 5 18.79 9.81 -13.53
CA VAL A 5 17.42 9.28 -13.49
C VAL A 5 16.70 9.68 -14.78
N LEU A 6 16.13 8.69 -15.45
CA LEU A 6 15.28 8.86 -16.64
C LEU A 6 13.82 9.09 -16.26
N ALA A 7 13.27 8.21 -15.43
CA ALA A 7 11.88 8.29 -15.01
C ALA A 7 11.67 7.56 -13.67
N THR A 8 10.62 7.97 -12.95
CA THR A 8 10.13 7.25 -11.77
C THR A 8 8.71 6.72 -12.06
N ILE A 9 8.55 5.41 -11.96
CA ILE A 9 7.31 4.70 -12.27
C ILE A 9 6.71 4.22 -10.94
N SER A 10 5.44 4.50 -10.71
CA SER A 10 4.70 4.03 -9.53
C SER A 10 3.59 3.09 -9.96
N LEU A 11 3.60 1.87 -9.45
CA LEU A 11 2.65 0.81 -9.79
C LEU A 11 2.10 0.16 -8.52
N VAL A 12 0.93 -0.47 -8.63
CA VAL A 12 0.41 -1.36 -7.61
C VAL A 12 0.32 -2.76 -8.22
N ILE A 13 1.04 -3.71 -7.60
CA ILE A 13 1.16 -5.09 -8.09
C ILE A 13 0.77 -6.04 -6.96
N ASN A 14 0.07 -7.11 -7.28
CA ASN A 14 -0.29 -8.12 -6.30
C ASN A 14 0.93 -8.98 -5.92
N ALA A 15 1.12 -9.23 -4.62
CA ALA A 15 2.20 -10.04 -4.09
C ALA A 15 2.24 -11.44 -4.73
N GLY A 16 3.43 -11.90 -5.10
CA GLY A 16 3.66 -13.24 -5.66
C GLY A 16 3.04 -13.48 -7.04
N SER A 17 2.43 -12.47 -7.70
CA SER A 17 1.73 -12.63 -8.97
C SER A 17 2.09 -11.60 -10.04
N ALA A 18 3.29 -11.01 -9.96
CA ALA A 18 3.79 -10.12 -11.01
C ALA A 18 4.00 -10.89 -12.33
N LYS A 19 3.41 -10.38 -13.41
CA LYS A 19 3.49 -10.93 -14.77
C LYS A 19 3.81 -9.83 -15.75
N ALA A 20 4.30 -10.19 -16.94
CA ALA A 20 4.58 -9.26 -18.04
C ALA A 20 3.30 -8.68 -18.72
N SER A 21 2.15 -8.85 -18.09
CA SER A 21 0.86 -8.29 -18.51
C SER A 21 0.62 -6.91 -17.89
N PRO A 22 -0.40 -6.15 -18.31
CA PRO A 22 -0.77 -4.91 -17.63
C PRO A 22 -1.03 -5.14 -16.12
N PRO A 23 -0.58 -4.22 -15.24
CA PRO A 23 -0.01 -2.90 -15.55
C PRO A 23 1.53 -2.88 -15.74
N VAL A 24 2.24 -3.99 -15.51
CA VAL A 24 3.71 -4.04 -15.46
C VAL A 24 4.34 -3.93 -16.85
N GLY A 25 3.83 -4.70 -17.83
CA GLY A 25 4.37 -4.77 -19.17
C GLY A 25 4.51 -3.40 -19.86
N PRO A 26 3.42 -2.66 -20.07
CA PRO A 26 3.46 -1.35 -20.70
C PRO A 26 4.31 -0.34 -19.95
N ALA A 27 4.23 -0.33 -18.61
CA ALA A 27 4.93 0.65 -17.79
C ALA A 27 6.45 0.49 -17.82
N LEU A 28 6.97 -0.72 -17.80
CA LEU A 28 8.41 -0.98 -17.89
C LEU A 28 8.89 -1.02 -19.35
N GLY A 29 8.06 -1.53 -20.25
CA GLY A 29 8.37 -1.66 -21.69
C GLY A 29 8.58 -0.31 -22.35
N SER A 30 7.81 0.73 -22.01
CA SER A 30 7.99 2.09 -22.52
C SER A 30 9.36 2.70 -22.21
N HIS A 31 10.02 2.22 -21.15
CA HIS A 31 11.35 2.65 -20.75
C HIS A 31 12.47 1.65 -21.14
N GLY A 32 12.15 0.59 -21.89
CA GLY A 32 13.10 -0.41 -22.37
C GLY A 32 13.72 -1.26 -21.25
N LEU A 33 13.04 -1.42 -20.11
CA LEU A 33 13.51 -2.19 -18.97
C LEU A 33 13.21 -3.68 -19.12
N ASN A 34 14.01 -4.54 -18.48
CA ASN A 34 13.80 -6.00 -18.51
C ASN A 34 12.64 -6.41 -17.59
N ILE A 35 11.46 -6.59 -18.18
CA ILE A 35 10.22 -6.94 -17.48
C ILE A 35 10.32 -8.29 -16.77
N MET A 36 10.92 -9.30 -17.44
CA MET A 36 10.99 -10.65 -16.88
C MET A 36 11.91 -10.74 -15.66
N ALA A 37 13.03 -10.03 -15.68
CA ALA A 37 13.95 -9.95 -14.55
C ALA A 37 13.26 -9.25 -13.34
N PHE A 38 12.54 -8.16 -13.60
CA PHE A 38 11.76 -7.48 -12.57
C PHE A 38 10.69 -8.38 -11.95
N CYS A 39 9.89 -9.07 -12.76
CA CYS A 39 8.83 -9.96 -12.26
C CYS A 39 9.39 -11.08 -11.37
N LYS A 40 10.52 -11.69 -11.77
CA LYS A 40 11.19 -12.73 -10.98
C LYS A 40 11.68 -12.18 -9.63
N ASP A 41 12.38 -11.06 -9.64
CA ASP A 41 12.90 -10.42 -8.42
C ASP A 41 11.77 -9.97 -7.49
N PHE A 42 10.72 -9.35 -8.04
CA PHE A 42 9.54 -8.95 -7.27
C PHE A 42 8.85 -10.14 -6.61
N ASN A 43 8.57 -11.21 -7.36
CA ASN A 43 7.92 -12.39 -6.82
C ASN A 43 8.77 -13.08 -5.75
N ALA A 44 10.09 -13.12 -5.92
CA ALA A 44 11.02 -13.65 -4.93
C ALA A 44 11.00 -12.83 -3.62
N ARG A 45 11.06 -11.49 -3.71
CA ARG A 45 11.05 -10.62 -2.52
C ARG A 45 9.69 -10.53 -1.82
N THR A 46 8.61 -10.88 -2.50
CA THR A 46 7.25 -10.86 -1.94
C THR A 46 6.71 -12.25 -1.61
N ALA A 47 7.56 -13.29 -1.64
CA ALA A 47 7.17 -14.65 -1.33
C ALA A 47 6.62 -14.81 0.10
N ASP A 48 7.19 -14.06 1.06
CA ASP A 48 6.77 -14.07 2.47
C ASP A 48 5.43 -13.35 2.72
N ILE A 49 4.94 -12.60 1.73
CA ILE A 49 3.70 -11.83 1.86
C ILE A 49 2.55 -12.68 1.34
N LYS A 50 1.40 -12.61 2.02
CA LYS A 50 0.18 -13.28 1.58
C LYS A 50 -0.11 -12.94 0.11
N GLN A 51 -0.39 -13.95 -0.70
CA GLN A 51 -0.70 -13.80 -2.12
C GLN A 51 -1.90 -12.85 -2.34
N ASN A 52 -1.91 -12.18 -3.48
CA ASN A 52 -2.94 -11.22 -3.90
C ASN A 52 -3.10 -9.97 -3.02
N VAL A 53 -2.16 -9.70 -2.11
CA VAL A 53 -2.11 -8.41 -1.41
C VAL A 53 -1.56 -7.35 -2.35
N PRO A 54 -2.27 -6.22 -2.59
CA PRO A 54 -1.77 -5.15 -3.44
C PRO A 54 -0.59 -4.45 -2.77
N ILE A 55 0.55 -4.44 -3.45
CA ILE A 55 1.79 -3.81 -2.99
C ILE A 55 2.11 -2.65 -3.91
N PRO A 56 2.18 -1.42 -3.38
CA PRO A 56 2.68 -0.28 -4.14
C PRO A 56 4.20 -0.38 -4.30
N VAL A 57 4.65 -0.26 -5.55
CA VAL A 57 6.05 -0.34 -5.95
C VAL A 57 6.45 0.96 -6.63
N ARG A 58 7.62 1.48 -6.27
CA ARG A 58 8.25 2.61 -6.94
C ARG A 58 9.51 2.12 -7.63
N ILE A 59 9.60 2.35 -8.93
CA ILE A 59 10.71 1.93 -9.78
C ILE A 59 11.37 3.18 -10.32
N THR A 60 12.66 3.34 -10.09
CA THR A 60 13.48 4.42 -10.66
C THR A 60 14.27 3.86 -11.83
N ALA A 61 13.96 4.31 -13.03
CA ALA A 61 14.67 3.94 -14.25
C ALA A 61 15.82 4.92 -14.51
N PHE A 62 16.98 4.42 -14.92
CA PHE A 62 18.14 5.20 -15.29
C PHE A 62 18.36 5.20 -16.80
N THR A 63 19.17 6.15 -17.29
CA THR A 63 19.47 6.29 -18.72
C THR A 63 20.26 5.11 -19.31
N ASP A 64 20.96 4.36 -18.47
CA ASP A 64 21.71 3.14 -18.83
C ASP A 64 20.82 1.86 -18.87
N LYS A 65 19.49 2.03 -18.86
CA LYS A 65 18.49 0.94 -18.79
C LYS A 65 18.59 0.08 -17.53
N SER A 66 19.36 0.49 -16.53
CA SER A 66 19.30 -0.10 -15.20
C SER A 66 18.10 0.47 -14.43
N TYR A 67 17.64 -0.23 -13.42
CA TYR A 67 16.56 0.23 -12.56
C TYR A 67 16.84 -0.13 -11.11
N GLU A 68 16.34 0.70 -10.23
CA GLU A 68 16.23 0.42 -8.79
C GLU A 68 14.76 0.46 -8.41
N TRP A 69 14.35 -0.41 -7.49
CA TRP A 69 12.96 -0.43 -7.06
C TRP A 69 12.84 -0.72 -5.57
N ASP A 70 11.82 -0.11 -4.99
CA ASP A 70 11.42 -0.31 -3.61
C ASP A 70 9.91 -0.53 -3.53
N TYR A 71 9.49 -1.27 -2.51
CA TYR A 71 8.08 -1.54 -2.29
C TYR A 71 7.62 -1.05 -0.92
N ALA A 72 6.36 -0.69 -0.85
CA ALA A 72 5.75 -0.16 0.35
C ALA A 72 4.76 -1.17 0.96
N THR A 73 4.40 -0.92 2.21
CA THR A 73 3.29 -1.66 2.85
C THR A 73 2.00 -1.46 2.07
N PRO A 74 1.07 -2.43 2.10
CA PRO A 74 -0.20 -2.35 1.38
C PRO A 74 -0.95 -1.05 1.62
N PRO A 75 -1.78 -0.56 0.68
CA PRO A 75 -2.56 0.67 0.85
C PRO A 75 -3.43 0.63 2.11
N THR A 76 -3.56 1.76 2.79
CA THR A 76 -4.38 1.85 4.02
C THR A 76 -5.82 1.46 3.76
N SER A 77 -6.38 1.86 2.61
CA SER A 77 -7.74 1.49 2.20
C SER A 77 -7.94 -0.04 2.13
N TYR A 78 -6.95 -0.76 1.60
CA TYR A 78 -7.00 -2.22 1.53
C TYR A 78 -7.02 -2.84 2.94
N LEU A 79 -6.12 -2.41 3.84
CA LEU A 79 -6.07 -2.92 5.21
C LEU A 79 -7.36 -2.65 5.98
N LEU A 80 -7.98 -1.49 5.75
CA LEU A 80 -9.26 -1.13 6.36
C LEU A 80 -10.42 -1.99 5.84
N LEU A 81 -10.51 -2.21 4.54
CA LEU A 81 -11.52 -3.10 3.94
C LEU A 81 -11.37 -4.53 4.44
N GLN A 82 -10.14 -5.00 4.59
CA GLN A 82 -9.86 -6.31 5.18
C GLN A 82 -10.32 -6.38 6.65
N ALA A 83 -10.08 -5.33 7.44
CA ALA A 83 -10.50 -5.27 8.84
C ALA A 83 -12.03 -5.26 9.01
N ILE A 84 -12.76 -4.74 8.02
CA ILE A 84 -14.24 -4.73 8.00
C ILE A 84 -14.80 -6.03 7.38
N GLY A 85 -13.97 -6.81 6.68
CA GLY A 85 -14.41 -8.01 5.96
C GLY A 85 -15.17 -7.72 4.66
N LYS A 86 -14.90 -6.57 4.00
CA LYS A 86 -15.54 -6.19 2.73
C LYS A 86 -14.54 -6.11 1.60
N ALA A 87 -14.99 -6.49 0.39
CA ALA A 87 -14.16 -6.43 -0.82
C ALA A 87 -14.08 -5.00 -1.40
N SER A 88 -15.12 -4.18 -1.23
CA SER A 88 -15.17 -2.81 -1.77
C SER A 88 -15.80 -1.84 -0.78
N GLY A 89 -15.50 -0.56 -0.94
CA GLY A 89 -16.12 0.52 -0.17
C GLY A 89 -17.55 0.86 -0.65
N SER A 90 -18.12 1.96 -0.10
CA SER A 90 -19.43 2.44 -0.51
C SER A 90 -19.40 3.03 -1.93
N SER A 91 -20.45 2.77 -2.72
CA SER A 91 -20.66 3.41 -4.02
C SER A 91 -21.09 4.88 -3.88
N LYS A 92 -21.71 5.24 -2.75
CA LYS A 92 -22.13 6.61 -2.41
C LYS A 92 -21.40 7.05 -1.16
N SER A 93 -20.15 7.53 -1.31
CA SER A 93 -19.40 8.15 -0.22
C SER A 93 -20.19 9.36 0.29
N ASN A 94 -20.24 9.57 1.59
CA ASN A 94 -21.00 10.57 2.33
C ASN A 94 -22.50 10.25 2.60
N HIS A 95 -23.06 9.23 1.99
CA HIS A 95 -24.46 8.85 2.23
C HIS A 95 -24.61 7.45 2.84
N VAL A 96 -23.72 6.53 2.48
CA VAL A 96 -23.82 5.14 2.91
C VAL A 96 -22.56 4.71 3.64
N ILE A 97 -22.71 4.35 4.91
CA ILE A 97 -21.62 3.83 5.74
C ILE A 97 -21.33 2.40 5.34
N SER A 98 -20.11 2.11 4.92
CA SER A 98 -19.69 0.77 4.51
C SER A 98 -19.53 -0.18 5.69
N GLY A 99 -19.14 0.29 6.87
CA GLY A 99 -18.92 -0.56 8.03
C GLY A 99 -18.34 0.18 9.22
N HIS A 100 -18.15 -0.55 10.31
CA HIS A 100 -17.59 -0.03 11.55
C HIS A 100 -16.26 -0.70 11.85
N ILE A 101 -15.30 0.07 12.36
CA ILE A 101 -14.00 -0.42 12.76
C ILE A 101 -13.68 0.01 14.19
N SER A 102 -13.04 -0.85 14.96
CA SER A 102 -12.61 -0.55 16.31
C SER A 102 -11.27 0.21 16.30
N LEU A 103 -11.04 1.06 17.32
CA LEU A 103 -9.76 1.74 17.50
C LEU A 103 -8.58 0.77 17.61
N LYS A 104 -8.79 -0.43 18.14
CA LYS A 104 -7.75 -1.47 18.20
C LYS A 104 -7.27 -1.87 16.80
N HIS A 105 -8.17 -2.08 15.85
CA HIS A 105 -7.78 -2.40 14.47
C HIS A 105 -7.02 -1.26 13.80
N ILE A 106 -7.43 0.00 14.05
CA ILE A 106 -6.73 1.17 13.51
C ILE A 106 -5.31 1.27 14.09
N TYR A 107 -5.15 0.96 15.38
CA TYR A 107 -3.84 0.92 16.03
C TYR A 107 -2.92 -0.14 15.42
N GLU A 108 -3.42 -1.35 15.17
CA GLU A 108 -2.64 -2.41 14.50
C GLU A 108 -2.23 -2.01 13.07
N ILE A 109 -3.15 -1.40 12.32
CA ILE A 109 -2.84 -0.88 10.98
C ILE A 109 -1.76 0.22 11.07
N ALA A 110 -1.83 1.11 12.06
CA ALA A 110 -0.82 2.14 12.27
C ALA A 110 0.54 1.55 12.61
N LYS A 111 0.58 0.48 13.42
CA LYS A 111 1.80 -0.25 13.76
C LYS A 111 2.45 -0.87 12.51
N VAL A 112 1.66 -1.53 11.65
CA VAL A 112 2.14 -2.10 10.38
C VAL A 112 2.69 -1.00 9.46
N LYS A 113 2.02 0.15 9.38
CA LYS A 113 2.48 1.30 8.59
C LYS A 113 3.75 1.94 9.15
N GLY A 114 3.88 1.99 10.47
CA GLY A 114 5.04 2.57 11.17
C GLY A 114 6.34 1.78 10.99
N GLN A 115 6.28 0.51 10.56
CA GLN A 115 7.47 -0.30 10.26
C GLN A 115 8.24 0.21 9.03
N ARG A 116 7.63 1.06 8.22
CA ARG A 116 8.24 1.64 7.04
C ARG A 116 9.37 2.60 7.41
N LYS A 117 10.49 2.56 6.70
CA LYS A 117 11.67 3.41 6.95
C LYS A 117 11.32 4.90 7.01
N GLU A 118 10.39 5.36 6.16
CA GLU A 118 9.93 6.75 6.08
C GLU A 118 9.21 7.21 7.34
N PHE A 119 8.56 6.31 8.08
CA PHE A 119 7.79 6.61 9.29
C PHE A 119 8.51 6.27 10.60
N LYS A 120 9.75 5.78 10.52
CA LYS A 120 10.53 5.35 11.68
C LYS A 120 10.68 6.45 12.76
N PHE A 121 10.70 7.72 12.34
CA PHE A 121 10.84 8.87 13.24
C PHE A 121 9.49 9.51 13.63
N ILE A 122 8.37 9.00 13.11
CA ILE A 122 7.05 9.56 13.39
C ILE A 122 6.41 8.76 14.53
N PRO A 123 5.99 9.40 15.63
CA PRO A 123 5.32 8.70 16.72
C PRO A 123 4.01 8.06 16.23
N ALA A 124 3.72 6.85 16.70
CA ALA A 124 2.55 6.06 16.31
C ALA A 124 1.22 6.83 16.42
N LYS A 125 1.12 7.79 17.36
CA LYS A 125 -0.02 8.67 17.52
C LYS A 125 -0.28 9.53 16.27
N ASN A 126 0.76 10.07 15.65
CA ASN A 126 0.63 10.91 14.45
C ASN A 126 0.26 10.06 13.21
N ILE A 127 0.77 8.84 13.13
CA ILE A 127 0.39 7.87 12.09
C ILE A 127 -1.10 7.49 12.25
N LEU A 128 -1.56 7.27 13.48
CA LEU A 128 -2.96 7.06 13.79
C LEU A 128 -3.85 8.20 13.29
N VAL A 129 -3.48 9.42 13.59
CA VAL A 129 -4.21 10.63 13.14
C VAL A 129 -4.24 10.71 11.62
N SER A 130 -3.12 10.47 10.94
CA SER A 130 -3.06 10.50 9.47
C SER A 130 -3.91 9.42 8.78
N ILE A 131 -4.13 8.29 9.45
CA ILE A 131 -5.03 7.23 8.97
C ILE A 131 -6.49 7.60 9.25
N THR A 132 -6.77 8.22 10.41
CA THR A 132 -8.13 8.52 10.87
C THR A 132 -8.77 9.68 10.10
N ILE A 133 -8.00 10.74 9.80
CA ILE A 133 -8.51 11.94 9.10
C ILE A 133 -9.15 11.62 7.73
N PRO A 134 -8.49 10.87 6.81
CA PRO A 134 -9.11 10.51 5.54
C PRO A 134 -10.33 9.59 5.69
N LEU A 135 -10.39 8.80 6.75
CA LEU A 135 -11.50 7.91 7.05
C LEU A 135 -12.76 8.67 7.44
N VAL A 136 -12.60 9.66 8.30
CA VAL A 136 -13.70 10.55 8.72
C VAL A 136 -14.18 11.40 7.55
N LYS A 137 -13.27 11.95 6.74
CA LYS A 137 -13.63 12.76 5.56
C LYS A 137 -14.30 11.97 4.42
N LYS A 138 -13.99 10.67 4.28
CA LYS A 138 -14.60 9.81 3.24
C LYS A 138 -15.82 9.02 3.75
N GLU A 139 -16.27 9.25 5.00
CA GLU A 139 -17.42 8.59 5.65
C GLU A 139 -17.54 7.07 5.38
N ILE A 140 -16.40 6.45 5.14
CA ILE A 140 -16.35 5.01 4.86
C ILE A 140 -16.60 4.23 6.15
N ILE A 141 -16.33 4.84 7.32
CA ILE A 141 -16.26 4.11 8.58
C ILE A 141 -16.58 5.04 9.76
N ILE A 142 -17.58 4.67 10.55
CA ILE A 142 -17.76 5.25 11.89
C ILE A 142 -16.83 4.51 12.85
N ILE A 143 -15.93 5.24 13.48
CA ILE A 143 -15.06 4.72 14.53
C ILE A 143 -15.89 4.62 15.80
N LYS A 144 -16.35 3.43 16.15
CA LYS A 144 -16.96 3.19 17.45
C LYS A 144 -15.87 3.11 18.51
N ALA A 145 -15.68 4.18 19.27
CA ALA A 145 -14.85 4.15 20.46
C ALA A 145 -15.50 3.20 21.46
N ILE A 146 -14.96 2.00 21.59
CA ILE A 146 -15.28 1.16 22.74
C ILE A 146 -14.61 1.82 23.94
N LYS A 147 -15.40 2.45 24.83
CA LYS A 147 -14.91 2.84 26.14
C LYS A 147 -14.20 1.64 26.75
N LEU A 148 -12.90 1.75 26.92
CA LEU A 148 -12.16 0.86 27.79
C LEU A 148 -12.69 1.14 29.18
N SER A 149 -13.54 0.25 29.67
CA SER A 149 -13.87 0.20 31.09
C SER A 149 -12.56 -0.11 31.84
N PRO A 150 -12.12 0.74 32.76
CA PRO A 150 -10.97 0.39 33.59
C PRO A 150 -11.39 -0.75 34.51
N LYS A 151 -10.64 -1.86 34.45
CA LYS A 151 -10.54 -2.81 35.56
C LYS A 151 -9.21 -2.61 36.21
#